data_36228cdde77e21a7422af43739679344
#
_entry.id   36228cdde77e21a7422af43739679344
#
_cell.length_a   1.000
_cell.length_b   1.000
_cell.length_c   1.000
_cell.angle_alpha   90.00
_cell.angle_beta   90.00
_cell.angle_gamma   90.00
#
_symmetry.space_group_name_H-M   'P 1'
#
loop_
_entity.id
_entity.type
_entity.pdbx_description
1 polymer ?
#
loop_
_entity_poly.entity_id
_entity_poly.type
_entity_poly.pdbx_seq_one_letter_code
_entity_poly.pdbx_strand_id
1 'polypeptide(L)'
;MDAEIELKLFIQPQHHDLLKKILNEYPNSTPQGQKKLTNGYFDTDDLQLRRWDMGLRVRGFDNQLEQTIKTVGRVVGGIHSRPEYNVNIDQKTPILSRFPKEIWPIGNDLDKVSTSLTCIFETNFERQTWHIYLNDSLVEVALDVGEIITNDKVDPICELEFELLAGDTSALITLAIEVAKSVPFRLGKASKAQRGYQLAGKSKPFTIEHIDYVSLPKNNNMQQVLSTLLETGLERWQLIENLLTLPTSDVHQQSALWGELRHCVRLLRLTLNQFGLLDQRTSPLFDHLEQALAFVSPLQSCCLLLQDDAKPLANINNKTLVCQQLENHISLMSVSTQLASIWQQPEYGQLQLALVDLLLTAESGKNQGRHYPELGLFANQLQQASWKRIGKSMPITAEMNSIDYQHVADALDESILVGFAYGEMYPAKKREAFRAPWQDLALGISTLSAYKILRHLSAQHQLNIEAWLDNKETSLLFAMEHSRKSALKVPIYW
;
A
#
# COMPACT_ATOMS: atom_id res chain seq x y z
N MET A 1 23.55 4.25 22.06
CA MET A 1 23.41 4.90 20.74
C MET A 1 21.94 4.87 20.42
N ASP A 2 21.35 6.03 20.21
CA ASP A 2 19.92 6.10 19.96
C ASP A 2 19.68 5.75 18.48
N ALA A 3 18.61 5.00 18.22
CA ALA A 3 18.20 4.72 16.85
C ALA A 3 17.63 6.00 16.24
N GLU A 4 18.01 6.33 15.01
CA GLU A 4 17.36 7.36 14.23
C GLU A 4 15.89 6.95 14.01
N ILE A 5 14.94 7.81 14.38
CA ILE A 5 13.51 7.58 14.19
C ILE A 5 12.99 8.65 13.24
N GLU A 6 12.57 8.24 12.05
CA GLU A 6 12.09 9.15 11.01
C GLU A 6 10.76 8.70 10.40
N LEU A 7 9.89 9.65 10.11
CA LEU A 7 8.73 9.49 9.23
C LEU A 7 9.06 10.13 7.88
N LYS A 8 8.91 9.36 6.81
CA LYS A 8 9.18 9.84 5.45
C LYS A 8 7.89 9.98 4.64
N LEU A 9 7.77 11.10 3.94
CA LEU A 9 6.66 11.41 3.05
C LEU A 9 7.20 11.78 1.66
N PHE A 10 6.51 11.37 0.61
CA PHE A 10 6.74 11.86 -0.74
C PHE A 10 5.78 13.00 -1.05
N ILE A 11 6.31 14.10 -1.56
CA ILE A 11 5.59 15.32 -1.89
C ILE A 11 5.82 15.65 -3.37
N GLN A 12 4.92 16.40 -3.97
CA GLN A 12 5.08 16.87 -5.35
C GLN A 12 5.66 18.29 -5.38
N PRO A 13 6.52 18.63 -6.39
CA PRO A 13 7.21 19.91 -6.46
C PRO A 13 6.31 21.15 -6.38
N GLN A 14 5.09 21.08 -6.94
CA GLN A 14 4.14 22.18 -6.92
C GLN A 14 3.67 22.60 -5.51
N HIS A 15 3.90 21.77 -4.51
CA HIS A 15 3.49 22.04 -3.12
C HIS A 15 4.63 22.57 -2.24
N HIS A 16 5.84 22.71 -2.77
CA HIS A 16 7.02 23.14 -1.99
C HIS A 16 6.85 24.52 -1.36
N ASP A 17 6.35 25.49 -2.10
CA ASP A 17 6.21 26.88 -1.59
C ASP A 17 5.17 26.94 -0.46
N LEU A 18 4.05 26.22 -0.63
CA LEU A 18 3.03 26.10 0.41
C LEU A 18 3.60 25.42 1.66
N LEU A 19 4.32 24.31 1.48
CA LEU A 19 4.98 23.59 2.58
C LEU A 19 5.96 24.48 3.33
N LYS A 20 6.87 25.19 2.61
CA LYS A 20 7.85 26.10 3.21
C LYS A 20 7.16 27.21 4.00
N LYS A 21 6.07 27.76 3.47
CA LYS A 21 5.28 28.77 4.19
C LYS A 21 4.71 28.20 5.49
N ILE A 22 4.07 27.03 5.44
CA ILE A 22 3.50 26.37 6.63
C ILE A 22 4.58 26.11 7.67
N LEU A 23 5.73 25.55 7.28
CA LEU A 23 6.81 25.23 8.21
C LEU A 23 7.48 26.48 8.80
N ASN A 24 7.62 27.57 8.02
CA ASN A 24 8.15 28.84 8.53
C ASN A 24 7.20 29.53 9.50
N GLU A 25 5.89 29.41 9.29
CA GLU A 25 4.85 30.04 10.12
C GLU A 25 4.41 29.13 11.29
N TYR A 26 4.90 27.88 11.34
CA TYR A 26 4.51 26.95 12.38
C TYR A 26 5.01 27.40 13.76
N PRO A 27 4.18 27.33 14.82
CA PRO A 27 4.61 27.73 16.17
C PRO A 27 5.88 26.99 16.63
N ASN A 28 6.83 27.73 17.22
CA ASN A 28 8.11 27.21 17.69
C ASN A 28 8.98 26.54 16.60
N SER A 29 8.78 26.93 15.34
CA SER A 29 9.62 26.52 14.21
C SER A 29 10.80 27.47 14.06
N THR A 30 11.98 26.90 13.83
CA THR A 30 13.22 27.63 13.59
C THR A 30 13.89 27.09 12.33
N PRO A 31 13.91 27.86 11.22
CA PRO A 31 14.65 27.44 10.02
C PRO A 31 16.14 27.27 10.32
N GLN A 32 16.73 26.15 9.88
CA GLN A 32 18.14 25.80 10.06
C GLN A 32 18.99 26.09 8.82
N GLY A 33 18.34 26.60 7.76
CA GLY A 33 19.02 26.91 6.50
C GLY A 33 18.90 25.81 5.45
N GLN A 34 19.75 25.92 4.44
CA GLN A 34 19.73 25.09 3.25
C GLN A 34 21.14 24.61 2.94
N LYS A 35 21.29 23.32 2.59
CA LYS A 35 22.58 22.69 2.30
C LYS A 35 22.48 21.86 1.02
N LYS A 36 23.55 21.89 0.21
CA LYS A 36 23.72 20.94 -0.90
C LYS A 36 24.45 19.73 -0.39
N LEU A 37 23.86 18.56 -0.59
CA LEU A 37 24.38 17.27 -0.14
C LEU A 37 24.67 16.39 -1.36
N THR A 38 25.89 15.87 -1.42
CA THR A 38 26.29 14.86 -2.39
C THR A 38 26.63 13.59 -1.66
N ASN A 39 26.04 12.46 -2.06
CA ASN A 39 26.30 11.18 -1.40
C ASN A 39 26.66 10.13 -2.45
N GLY A 40 27.75 9.40 -2.23
CA GLY A 40 28.05 8.16 -2.92
C GLY A 40 27.62 6.98 -2.04
N TYR A 41 26.88 6.02 -2.60
CA TYR A 41 26.51 4.79 -1.92
C TYR A 41 27.39 3.65 -2.40
N PHE A 42 27.99 2.93 -1.45
CA PHE A 42 29.03 1.95 -1.71
C PHE A 42 28.59 0.55 -1.31
N ASP A 43 28.93 -0.43 -2.13
CA ASP A 43 28.84 -1.85 -1.84
C ASP A 43 29.86 -2.63 -2.69
N THR A 44 29.99 -3.91 -2.43
CA THR A 44 30.73 -4.81 -3.30
C THR A 44 29.86 -5.21 -4.52
N ASP A 45 30.50 -5.71 -5.58
CA ASP A 45 29.77 -6.15 -6.80
C ASP A 45 28.69 -7.20 -6.51
N ASP A 46 28.92 -8.05 -5.51
CA ASP A 46 28.00 -9.08 -5.03
C ASP A 46 27.09 -8.62 -3.89
N LEU A 47 27.07 -7.31 -3.60
CA LEU A 47 26.20 -6.66 -2.61
C LEU A 47 26.38 -7.21 -1.18
N GLN A 48 27.61 -7.33 -0.72
CA GLN A 48 27.92 -7.91 0.56
C GLN A 48 27.35 -7.10 1.75
N LEU A 49 27.44 -5.75 1.70
CA LEU A 49 26.89 -4.91 2.76
C LEU A 49 25.36 -5.02 2.81
N ARG A 50 24.72 -5.04 1.66
CA ARG A 50 23.27 -5.23 1.56
C ARG A 50 22.81 -6.60 2.04
N ARG A 51 23.59 -7.67 1.83
CA ARG A 51 23.33 -9.01 2.44
C ARG A 51 23.44 -9.02 3.96
N TRP A 52 24.16 -8.06 4.52
CA TRP A 52 24.23 -7.84 5.97
C TRP A 52 23.19 -6.85 6.48
N ASP A 53 22.21 -6.47 5.62
CA ASP A 53 21.22 -5.42 5.89
C ASP A 53 21.85 -4.08 6.27
N MET A 54 23.00 -3.77 5.68
CA MET A 54 23.74 -2.53 5.89
C MET A 54 23.67 -1.64 4.65
N GLY A 55 23.63 -0.32 4.87
CA GLY A 55 23.78 0.69 3.84
C GLY A 55 24.94 1.62 4.17
N LEU A 56 25.93 1.69 3.28
CA LEU A 56 27.12 2.54 3.43
C LEU A 56 27.06 3.70 2.48
N ARG A 57 27.19 4.93 3.00
CA ARG A 57 27.31 6.14 2.18
C ARG A 57 28.51 6.96 2.60
N VAL A 58 29.07 7.72 1.66
CA VAL A 58 29.96 8.87 1.93
C VAL A 58 29.23 10.12 1.49
N ARG A 59 29.07 11.06 2.39
CA ARG A 59 28.39 12.35 2.20
C ARG A 59 29.40 13.48 2.16
N GLY A 60 29.28 14.34 1.15
CA GLY A 60 30.00 15.61 1.08
C GLY A 60 29.09 16.79 1.34
N PHE A 61 29.52 17.74 2.19
CA PHE A 61 28.88 19.03 2.44
C PHE A 61 29.92 20.03 2.95
N ASP A 62 29.87 21.26 2.51
CA ASP A 62 30.73 22.39 2.98
C ASP A 62 32.23 22.03 3.12
N ASN A 63 32.80 21.33 2.13
CA ASN A 63 34.17 20.79 2.12
C ASN A 63 34.49 19.76 3.23
N GLN A 64 33.49 19.22 3.89
CA GLN A 64 33.62 18.12 4.83
C GLN A 64 33.13 16.82 4.21
N LEU A 65 33.69 15.70 4.63
CA LEU A 65 33.27 14.37 4.23
C LEU A 65 32.92 13.54 5.48
N GLU A 66 31.79 12.89 5.42
CA GLU A 66 31.32 11.97 6.46
C GLU A 66 30.92 10.65 5.83
N GLN A 67 31.33 9.57 6.43
CA GLN A 67 30.81 8.25 6.09
C GLN A 67 29.77 7.78 7.12
N THR A 68 28.73 7.16 6.63
CA THR A 68 27.62 6.67 7.44
C THR A 68 27.34 5.21 7.13
N ILE A 69 27.17 4.38 8.17
CA ILE A 69 26.55 3.05 8.06
C ILE A 69 25.22 3.07 8.80
N LYS A 70 24.15 2.68 8.08
CA LYS A 70 22.86 2.30 8.67
C LYS A 70 22.77 0.79 8.70
N THR A 71 22.42 0.23 9.85
CA THR A 71 22.29 -1.24 10.04
C THR A 71 20.83 -1.68 10.04
N VAL A 72 20.60 -2.98 10.31
CA VAL A 72 19.25 -3.54 10.46
C VAL A 72 18.39 -2.67 11.37
N GLY A 73 17.21 -2.33 10.92
CA GLY A 73 16.24 -1.56 11.67
C GLY A 73 14.82 -2.09 11.49
N ARG A 74 13.89 -1.38 12.07
CA ARG A 74 12.45 -1.67 11.96
C ARG A 74 11.76 -0.58 11.14
N VAL A 75 10.78 -0.98 10.33
CA VAL A 75 9.88 -0.06 9.63
C VAL A 75 8.46 -0.42 10.02
N VAL A 76 7.72 0.53 10.56
CA VAL A 76 6.32 0.34 10.97
C VAL A 76 5.50 1.48 10.38
N GLY A 77 4.56 1.18 9.51
CA GLY A 77 3.66 2.17 8.94
C GLY A 77 4.35 3.37 8.26
N GLY A 78 5.57 3.21 7.75
CA GLY A 78 6.36 4.31 7.17
C GLY A 78 7.25 5.06 8.16
N ILE A 79 7.22 4.70 9.45
CA ILE A 79 8.24 5.15 10.41
C ILE A 79 9.41 4.19 10.36
N HIS A 80 10.59 4.74 10.13
CA HIS A 80 11.85 4.02 10.10
C HIS A 80 12.56 4.22 11.44
N SER A 81 13.06 3.13 12.03
CA SER A 81 13.91 3.16 13.22
C SER A 81 15.14 2.31 12.95
N ARG A 82 16.31 2.96 12.81
CA ARG A 82 17.56 2.28 12.45
C ARG A 82 18.75 2.82 13.21
N PRO A 83 19.66 1.96 13.74
CA PRO A 83 20.95 2.42 14.22
C PRO A 83 21.77 3.03 13.09
N GLU A 84 22.29 4.23 13.33
CA GLU A 84 23.16 4.98 12.40
C GLU A 84 24.50 5.28 13.06
N TYR A 85 25.59 5.07 12.30
CA TYR A 85 26.95 5.29 12.73
C TYR A 85 27.61 6.28 11.77
N ASN A 86 27.91 7.48 12.26
CA ASN A 86 28.51 8.57 11.50
C ASN A 86 29.97 8.76 11.91
N VAL A 87 30.88 8.86 10.92
CA VAL A 87 32.32 9.05 11.14
C VAL A 87 32.87 10.03 10.10
N ASN A 88 33.53 11.09 10.55
CA ASN A 88 34.21 12.01 9.65
C ASN A 88 35.42 11.34 8.98
N ILE A 89 35.59 11.61 7.70
CA ILE A 89 36.69 11.13 6.87
C ILE A 89 37.26 12.26 6.02
N ASP A 90 38.46 12.05 5.48
CA ASP A 90 39.20 12.99 4.67
C ASP A 90 39.32 12.61 3.18
N GLN A 91 38.66 11.52 2.80
CA GLN A 91 38.64 10.99 1.42
C GLN A 91 37.25 10.52 1.00
N LYS A 92 36.99 10.51 -0.33
CA LYS A 92 35.70 10.10 -0.88
C LYS A 92 35.45 8.57 -0.84
N THR A 93 36.47 7.78 -0.54
CA THR A 93 36.37 6.33 -0.40
C THR A 93 36.11 5.96 1.04
N PRO A 94 35.15 5.06 1.34
CA PRO A 94 34.86 4.65 2.70
C PRO A 94 36.05 3.96 3.38
N ILE A 95 36.14 4.11 4.71
CA ILE A 95 37.16 3.48 5.56
C ILE A 95 36.42 2.64 6.59
N LEU A 96 36.21 1.33 6.31
CA LEU A 96 35.39 0.46 7.14
C LEU A 96 35.97 0.26 8.55
N SER A 97 37.29 0.30 8.69
CA SER A 97 37.98 0.15 9.98
C SER A 97 37.74 1.28 10.98
N ARG A 98 37.16 2.42 10.55
CA ARG A 98 36.77 3.54 11.43
C ARG A 98 35.43 3.31 12.13
N PHE A 99 34.64 2.34 11.70
CA PHE A 99 33.38 2.00 12.38
C PHE A 99 33.62 1.02 13.55
N PRO A 100 32.72 0.98 14.54
CA PRO A 100 32.80 0.04 15.66
C PRO A 100 32.88 -1.42 15.20
N LYS A 101 33.75 -2.23 15.84
CA LYS A 101 33.93 -3.62 15.41
C LYS A 101 32.72 -4.50 15.62
N GLU A 102 31.91 -4.18 16.60
CA GLU A 102 30.68 -4.89 16.99
C GLU A 102 29.55 -4.85 15.98
N ILE A 103 29.56 -3.89 15.03
CA ILE A 103 28.52 -3.83 13.98
C ILE A 103 28.74 -4.89 12.89
N TRP A 104 29.97 -5.40 12.77
CA TRP A 104 30.31 -6.31 11.69
C TRP A 104 29.98 -7.76 12.04
N PRO A 105 29.39 -8.53 11.10
CA PRO A 105 29.17 -9.95 11.33
C PRO A 105 30.47 -10.72 11.61
N ILE A 106 30.42 -11.61 12.58
CA ILE A 106 31.60 -12.38 13.05
C ILE A 106 32.10 -13.28 11.90
N GLY A 107 33.43 -13.34 11.75
CA GLY A 107 34.11 -14.24 10.81
C GLY A 107 34.23 -13.70 9.40
N ASN A 108 33.89 -12.43 9.15
CA ASN A 108 34.03 -11.81 7.84
C ASN A 108 35.39 -11.08 7.70
N ASP A 109 35.94 -11.11 6.49
CA ASP A 109 37.17 -10.44 6.12
C ASP A 109 36.84 -9.00 5.65
N LEU A 110 36.92 -8.05 6.58
CA LEU A 110 36.63 -6.64 6.31
C LEU A 110 37.63 -6.00 5.34
N ASP A 111 38.87 -6.45 5.31
CA ASP A 111 39.89 -5.92 4.41
C ASP A 111 39.53 -6.29 2.96
N LYS A 112 39.09 -7.52 2.76
CA LYS A 112 38.59 -7.96 1.45
C LYS A 112 37.35 -7.18 1.03
N VAL A 113 36.39 -6.97 1.92
CA VAL A 113 35.21 -6.16 1.61
C VAL A 113 35.61 -4.73 1.28
N SER A 114 36.46 -4.11 2.10
CA SER A 114 36.93 -2.73 1.92
C SER A 114 37.61 -2.50 0.56
N THR A 115 38.46 -3.44 0.14
CA THR A 115 39.17 -3.35 -1.17
C THR A 115 38.27 -3.60 -2.39
N SER A 116 37.10 -4.20 -2.18
CA SER A 116 36.10 -4.52 -3.24
C SER A 116 34.96 -3.51 -3.31
N LEU A 117 34.94 -2.46 -2.49
CA LEU A 117 33.90 -1.45 -2.50
C LEU A 117 33.95 -0.62 -3.78
N THR A 118 32.80 -0.46 -4.39
CA THR A 118 32.56 0.44 -5.52
C THR A 118 31.38 1.36 -5.25
N CYS A 119 31.36 2.55 -5.84
CA CYS A 119 30.18 3.42 -5.80
C CYS A 119 29.11 2.86 -6.72
N ILE A 120 27.98 2.44 -6.18
CA ILE A 120 26.89 1.83 -6.93
C ILE A 120 25.99 2.88 -7.58
N PHE A 121 25.71 3.97 -6.84
CA PHE A 121 24.90 5.11 -7.28
C PHE A 121 25.23 6.33 -6.42
N GLU A 122 24.80 7.50 -6.88
CA GLU A 122 24.92 8.76 -6.18
C GLU A 122 23.55 9.39 -5.91
N THR A 123 23.46 10.24 -4.87
CA THR A 123 22.32 11.11 -4.66
C THR A 123 22.79 12.54 -4.47
N ASN A 124 22.26 13.45 -5.29
CA ASN A 124 22.61 14.86 -5.26
C ASN A 124 21.33 15.66 -5.01
N PHE A 125 21.23 16.31 -3.87
CA PHE A 125 20.03 17.05 -3.51
C PHE A 125 20.32 18.22 -2.60
N GLU A 126 19.39 19.15 -2.59
CA GLU A 126 19.32 20.27 -1.71
C GLU A 126 18.39 19.93 -0.54
N ARG A 127 18.90 20.07 0.69
CA ARG A 127 18.14 19.86 1.93
C ARG A 127 17.88 21.18 2.59
N GLN A 128 16.62 21.51 2.81
CA GLN A 128 16.18 22.62 3.66
C GLN A 128 15.61 22.06 4.95
N THR A 129 16.05 22.59 6.12
CA THR A 129 15.67 22.02 7.42
C THR A 129 15.03 23.05 8.34
N TRP A 130 14.16 22.56 9.21
CA TRP A 130 13.51 23.28 10.30
C TRP A 130 13.59 22.46 11.58
N HIS A 131 13.88 23.08 12.70
CA HIS A 131 13.71 22.51 14.02
C HIS A 131 12.38 23.01 14.60
N ILE A 132 11.53 22.07 15.02
CA ILE A 132 10.20 22.36 15.53
C ILE A 132 10.04 21.76 16.91
N TYR A 133 9.78 22.62 17.90
CA TYR A 133 9.44 22.16 19.25
C TYR A 133 7.94 21.94 19.36
N LEU A 134 7.55 20.70 19.69
CA LEU A 134 6.17 20.31 19.93
C LEU A 134 6.07 19.63 21.29
N ASN A 135 5.46 20.34 22.28
CA ASN A 135 5.49 19.94 23.68
C ASN A 135 6.94 19.71 24.16
N ASP A 136 7.22 18.50 24.71
CA ASP A 136 8.57 18.13 25.17
C ASP A 136 9.41 17.42 24.09
N SER A 137 9.01 17.53 22.82
CA SER A 137 9.69 16.88 21.71
C SER A 137 10.32 17.89 20.76
N LEU A 138 11.50 17.55 20.23
CA LEU A 138 12.18 18.27 19.18
C LEU A 138 12.20 17.42 17.92
N VAL A 139 11.63 17.96 16.84
CA VAL A 139 11.57 17.31 15.53
C VAL A 139 12.38 18.14 14.53
N GLU A 140 13.30 17.50 13.81
CA GLU A 140 13.86 18.06 12.59
C GLU A 140 12.95 17.70 11.41
N VAL A 141 12.55 18.72 10.65
CA VAL A 141 11.81 18.54 9.39
C VAL A 141 12.75 18.89 8.25
N ALA A 142 12.95 17.96 7.33
CA ALA A 142 13.86 18.12 6.19
C ALA A 142 13.12 17.95 4.86
N LEU A 143 13.16 18.98 4.01
CA LEU A 143 12.72 18.90 2.61
C LEU A 143 13.93 18.64 1.72
N ASP A 144 13.95 17.48 1.05
CA ASP A 144 14.99 17.04 0.13
C ASP A 144 14.50 17.14 -1.31
N VAL A 145 15.20 17.89 -2.14
CA VAL A 145 14.89 18.08 -3.57
C VAL A 145 16.14 17.87 -4.41
N GLY A 146 16.10 16.91 -5.32
CA GLY A 146 17.24 16.58 -6.18
C GLY A 146 17.02 15.31 -6.94
N GLU A 147 18.06 14.48 -7.01
CA GLU A 147 18.05 13.28 -7.86
C GLU A 147 18.94 12.17 -7.31
N ILE A 148 18.57 10.94 -7.66
CA ILE A 148 19.37 9.72 -7.55
C ILE A 148 19.92 9.44 -8.94
N ILE A 149 21.23 9.22 -9.05
CA ILE A 149 21.93 9.06 -10.33
C ILE A 149 22.65 7.71 -10.36
N THR A 150 22.46 6.98 -11.42
CA THR A 150 23.33 5.89 -11.86
C THR A 150 23.87 6.23 -13.23
N ASN A 151 24.77 5.46 -13.80
CA ASN A 151 25.46 5.74 -15.07
C ASN A 151 24.64 6.55 -16.09
N ASP A 152 23.45 6.08 -16.45
CA ASP A 152 22.59 6.61 -17.50
C ASP A 152 21.13 6.84 -17.09
N LYS A 153 20.83 6.62 -15.80
CA LYS A 153 19.46 6.71 -15.26
C LYS A 153 19.40 7.70 -14.12
N VAL A 154 18.29 8.42 -14.05
CA VAL A 154 17.99 9.41 -13.03
C VAL A 154 16.61 9.14 -12.44
N ASP A 155 16.48 9.25 -11.11
CA ASP A 155 15.21 9.18 -10.39
C ASP A 155 15.09 10.41 -9.47
N PRO A 156 14.03 11.25 -9.59
CA PRO A 156 13.92 12.50 -8.84
C PRO A 156 13.72 12.25 -7.36
N ILE A 157 14.37 13.05 -6.51
CA ILE A 157 14.14 13.14 -5.07
C ILE A 157 13.20 14.32 -4.81
N CYS A 158 12.10 14.05 -4.13
CA CYS A 158 11.17 15.04 -3.63
C CYS A 158 10.52 14.46 -2.37
N GLU A 159 11.21 14.59 -1.24
CA GLU A 159 10.89 13.92 0.02
C GLU A 159 10.84 14.91 1.17
N LEU A 160 9.90 14.67 2.09
CA LEU A 160 9.82 15.36 3.36
C LEU A 160 10.05 14.32 4.47
N GLU A 161 11.07 14.55 5.29
CA GLU A 161 11.45 13.70 6.40
C GLU A 161 11.16 14.43 7.72
N PHE A 162 10.55 13.73 8.67
CA PHE A 162 10.39 14.19 10.04
C PHE A 162 11.23 13.27 10.92
N GLU A 163 12.29 13.79 11.50
CA GLU A 163 13.21 13.05 12.35
C GLU A 163 13.06 13.47 13.81
N LEU A 164 12.93 12.51 14.71
CA LEU A 164 12.84 12.75 16.15
C LEU A 164 14.23 12.95 16.74
N LEU A 165 14.57 14.19 17.08
CA LEU A 165 15.82 14.49 17.76
C LEU A 165 15.74 14.28 19.29
N ALA A 166 14.56 14.50 19.87
CA ALA A 166 14.30 14.24 21.29
C ALA A 166 12.78 14.14 21.55
N GLY A 167 12.38 13.34 22.54
CA GLY A 167 10.99 13.26 23.00
C GLY A 167 10.25 12.00 22.55
N ASP A 168 8.96 12.14 22.22
CA ASP A 168 8.05 11.03 21.91
C ASP A 168 7.78 10.94 20.40
N THR A 169 7.77 9.73 19.86
CA THR A 169 7.53 9.44 18.41
C THR A 169 6.19 9.96 17.91
N SER A 170 5.18 10.12 18.79
CA SER A 170 3.87 10.68 18.41
C SER A 170 3.96 12.12 17.92
N ALA A 171 5.02 12.86 18.26
CA ALA A 171 5.26 14.20 17.75
C ALA A 171 5.44 14.24 16.24
N LEU A 172 6.08 13.21 15.65
CA LEU A 172 6.27 13.09 14.20
C LEU A 172 4.91 13.03 13.50
N ILE A 173 4.02 12.16 13.99
CA ILE A 173 2.68 11.97 13.41
C ILE A 173 1.83 13.22 13.59
N THR A 174 1.86 13.82 14.80
CA THR A 174 1.10 15.05 15.08
C THR A 174 1.48 16.17 14.12
N LEU A 175 2.78 16.40 13.91
CA LEU A 175 3.27 17.42 13.01
C LEU A 175 2.95 17.10 11.54
N ALA A 176 3.10 15.83 11.13
CA ALA A 176 2.75 15.40 9.79
C ALA A 176 1.24 15.57 9.49
N ILE A 177 0.35 15.29 10.46
CA ILE A 177 -1.09 15.54 10.33
C ILE A 177 -1.40 17.02 10.13
N GLU A 178 -0.70 17.92 10.82
CA GLU A 178 -0.88 19.37 10.61
C GLU A 178 -0.48 19.81 9.19
N VAL A 179 0.63 19.30 8.67
CA VAL A 179 1.07 19.53 7.29
C VAL A 179 0.06 18.95 6.29
N ALA A 180 -0.47 17.76 6.59
CA ALA A 180 -1.44 17.04 5.77
C ALA A 180 -2.75 17.79 5.52
N LYS A 181 -3.11 18.74 6.38
CA LYS A 181 -4.35 19.52 6.21
C LYS A 181 -4.35 20.35 4.93
N SER A 182 -3.18 20.71 4.42
CA SER A 182 -3.03 21.64 3.30
C SER A 182 -2.11 21.13 2.19
N VAL A 183 -1.21 20.21 2.50
CA VAL A 183 -0.20 19.71 1.56
C VAL A 183 -0.48 18.25 1.24
N PRO A 184 -0.79 17.92 -0.02
CA PRO A 184 -0.92 16.54 -0.46
C PRO A 184 0.44 15.82 -0.41
N PHE A 185 0.43 14.60 0.11
CA PHE A 185 1.58 13.71 0.13
C PHE A 185 1.15 12.24 0.23
N ARG A 186 2.11 11.35 0.17
CA ARG A 186 1.95 9.92 0.46
C ARG A 186 3.08 9.41 1.35
N LEU A 187 2.83 8.33 2.08
CA LEU A 187 3.88 7.69 2.90
C LEU A 187 5.03 7.19 2.04
N GLY A 188 6.26 7.42 2.50
CA GLY A 188 7.49 7.03 1.84
C GLY A 188 8.12 5.79 2.49
N LYS A 189 7.84 4.58 1.97
CA LYS A 189 8.49 3.36 2.46
C LYS A 189 9.90 3.18 1.89
N ALA A 190 10.10 3.52 0.62
CA ALA A 190 11.37 3.33 -0.05
C ALA A 190 12.38 4.43 0.32
N SER A 191 13.49 4.05 0.93
CA SER A 191 14.60 4.97 1.19
C SER A 191 15.33 5.35 -0.11
N LYS A 192 16.06 6.48 -0.09
CA LYS A 192 16.97 6.87 -1.19
C LYS A 192 17.92 5.73 -1.57
N ALA A 193 18.43 5.00 -0.57
CA ALA A 193 19.28 3.83 -0.79
C ALA A 193 18.55 2.73 -1.56
N GLN A 194 17.35 2.35 -1.13
CA GLN A 194 16.56 1.31 -1.80
C GLN A 194 16.23 1.67 -3.24
N ARG A 195 15.83 2.93 -3.48
CA ARG A 195 15.54 3.46 -4.81
C ARG A 195 16.80 3.47 -5.71
N GLY A 196 17.96 3.85 -5.15
CA GLY A 196 19.23 3.85 -5.86
C GLY A 196 19.69 2.45 -6.28
N TYR A 197 19.60 1.44 -5.40
CA TYR A 197 19.88 0.05 -5.76
C TYR A 197 18.91 -0.48 -6.85
N GLN A 198 17.64 -0.07 -6.79
CA GLN A 198 16.67 -0.43 -7.82
C GLN A 198 17.01 0.21 -9.16
N LEU A 199 17.34 1.50 -9.17
CA LEU A 199 17.73 2.25 -10.36
C LEU A 199 18.99 1.66 -11.00
N ALA A 200 19.97 1.21 -10.20
CA ALA A 200 21.18 0.53 -10.62
C ALA A 200 20.94 -0.92 -11.11
N GLY A 201 19.71 -1.44 -11.04
CA GLY A 201 19.43 -2.84 -11.39
C GLY A 201 20.02 -3.86 -10.41
N LYS A 202 20.39 -3.43 -9.21
CA LYS A 202 21.04 -4.23 -8.16
C LYS A 202 20.07 -4.69 -7.06
N SER A 203 18.76 -4.60 -7.29
CA SER A 203 17.73 -5.15 -6.41
C SER A 203 16.77 -6.04 -7.18
N LYS A 204 16.18 -7.02 -6.47
CA LYS A 204 15.11 -7.83 -7.06
C LYS A 204 13.92 -6.91 -7.38
N PRO A 205 13.22 -7.13 -8.51
CA PRO A 205 11.97 -6.44 -8.77
C PRO A 205 10.98 -6.64 -7.62
N PHE A 206 10.22 -5.61 -7.32
CA PHE A 206 9.08 -5.77 -6.42
C PHE A 206 8.06 -6.69 -7.06
N THR A 207 7.59 -7.66 -6.30
CA THR A 207 6.48 -8.55 -6.67
C THR A 207 5.46 -8.55 -5.56
N ILE A 208 4.19 -8.59 -5.92
CA ILE A 208 3.13 -8.80 -4.95
C ILE A 208 2.95 -10.31 -4.75
N GLU A 209 3.22 -10.76 -3.54
CA GLU A 209 2.96 -12.15 -3.18
C GLU A 209 1.47 -12.35 -2.98
N HIS A 210 0.97 -13.47 -3.49
CA HIS A 210 -0.40 -13.88 -3.21
C HIS A 210 -0.50 -14.31 -1.74
N ILE A 211 -1.42 -13.70 -1.00
CA ILE A 211 -1.72 -14.06 0.39
C ILE A 211 -3.16 -14.57 0.42
N ASP A 212 -3.34 -15.84 0.76
CA ASP A 212 -4.68 -16.43 0.91
C ASP A 212 -5.37 -15.94 2.18
N TYR A 213 -4.60 -15.76 3.26
CA TYR A 213 -5.09 -15.37 4.59
C TYR A 213 -4.04 -14.57 5.34
N VAL A 214 -4.49 -13.67 6.21
CA VAL A 214 -3.59 -12.95 7.12
C VAL A 214 -3.14 -13.89 8.23
N SER A 215 -1.82 -13.99 8.45
CA SER A 215 -1.25 -14.80 9.53
C SER A 215 -1.33 -14.03 10.85
N LEU A 216 -2.29 -14.40 11.69
CA LEU A 216 -2.56 -13.72 12.96
C LEU A 216 -1.74 -14.30 14.13
N PRO A 217 -1.38 -13.48 15.14
CA PRO A 217 -0.69 -13.95 16.34
C PRO A 217 -1.56 -14.93 17.14
N LYS A 218 -0.94 -16.02 17.61
CA LYS A 218 -1.63 -17.13 18.32
C LYS A 218 -1.84 -16.89 19.83
N ASN A 219 -1.40 -15.75 20.35
CA ASN A 219 -1.35 -15.46 21.79
C ASN A 219 -2.56 -14.73 22.35
N ASN A 220 -3.68 -14.67 21.64
CA ASN A 220 -4.92 -13.97 22.03
C ASN A 220 -4.75 -12.47 22.37
N ASN A 221 -3.62 -11.86 22.01
CA ASN A 221 -3.42 -10.42 22.18
C ASN A 221 -4.11 -9.65 21.06
N MET A 222 -5.33 -9.15 21.35
CA MET A 222 -6.14 -8.43 20.38
C MET A 222 -5.51 -7.14 19.84
N GLN A 223 -4.59 -6.54 20.59
CA GLN A 223 -3.83 -5.38 20.09
C GLN A 223 -2.80 -5.79 19.05
N GLN A 224 -2.13 -6.93 19.25
CA GLN A 224 -1.24 -7.50 18.23
C GLN A 224 -2.03 -7.97 16.99
N VAL A 225 -3.25 -8.48 17.16
CA VAL A 225 -4.13 -8.81 16.03
C VAL A 225 -4.47 -7.55 15.23
N LEU A 226 -4.86 -6.47 15.92
CA LEU A 226 -5.14 -5.19 15.28
C LEU A 226 -3.92 -4.65 14.54
N SER A 227 -2.75 -4.59 15.20
CA SER A 227 -1.52 -4.09 14.55
C SER A 227 -1.13 -4.96 13.35
N THR A 228 -1.24 -6.29 13.43
CA THR A 228 -0.97 -7.19 12.30
C THR A 228 -1.89 -6.92 11.10
N LEU A 229 -3.19 -6.72 11.32
CA LEU A 229 -4.15 -6.41 10.25
C LEU A 229 -3.87 -5.04 9.62
N LEU A 230 -3.60 -4.02 10.45
CA LEU A 230 -3.26 -2.68 9.97
C LEU A 230 -1.93 -2.68 9.19
N GLU A 231 -0.90 -3.32 9.73
CA GLU A 231 0.41 -3.43 9.10
C GLU A 231 0.32 -4.17 7.76
N THR A 232 -0.36 -5.33 7.72
CA THR A 232 -0.56 -6.08 6.48
C THR A 232 -1.25 -5.22 5.40
N GLY A 233 -2.32 -4.52 5.76
CA GLY A 233 -3.04 -3.66 4.83
C GLY A 233 -2.21 -2.48 4.33
N LEU A 234 -1.50 -1.76 5.22
CA LEU A 234 -0.65 -0.62 4.88
C LEU A 234 0.57 -1.02 4.06
N GLU A 235 1.24 -2.12 4.41
CA GLU A 235 2.41 -2.60 3.67
C GLU A 235 2.06 -3.02 2.24
N ARG A 236 0.97 -3.76 2.07
CA ARG A 236 0.47 -4.12 0.73
C ARG A 236 0.06 -2.89 -0.06
N TRP A 237 -0.63 -1.94 0.56
CA TRP A 237 -1.00 -0.68 -0.08
C TRP A 237 0.23 0.05 -0.64
N GLN A 238 1.26 0.29 0.19
CA GLN A 238 2.49 0.96 -0.23
C GLN A 238 3.27 0.17 -1.32
N LEU A 239 3.25 -1.16 -1.24
CA LEU A 239 3.85 -2.02 -2.28
C LEU A 239 3.12 -1.85 -3.62
N ILE A 240 1.79 -1.88 -3.60
CA ILE A 240 0.97 -1.74 -4.81
C ILE A 240 1.14 -0.34 -5.42
N GLU A 241 1.20 0.72 -4.60
CA GLU A 241 1.53 2.07 -5.08
C GLU A 241 2.84 2.07 -5.88
N ASN A 242 3.89 1.44 -5.34
CA ASN A 242 5.17 1.35 -6.04
C ASN A 242 5.07 0.57 -7.35
N LEU A 243 4.30 -0.53 -7.38
CA LEU A 243 4.09 -1.31 -8.61
C LEU A 243 3.30 -0.53 -9.66
N LEU A 244 2.30 0.27 -9.24
CA LEU A 244 1.52 1.13 -10.11
C LEU A 244 2.33 2.29 -10.71
N THR A 245 3.48 2.67 -10.12
CA THR A 245 4.40 3.66 -10.72
C THR A 245 5.28 3.09 -11.83
N LEU A 246 5.41 1.77 -11.90
CA LEU A 246 6.24 1.14 -12.93
C LEU A 246 5.56 1.26 -14.30
N PRO A 247 6.32 1.62 -15.34
CA PRO A 247 5.77 1.72 -16.68
C PRO A 247 5.30 0.34 -17.17
N THR A 248 4.04 0.22 -17.49
CA THR A 248 3.45 -0.97 -18.13
C THR A 248 2.38 -0.56 -19.11
N SER A 249 2.34 -1.24 -20.25
CA SER A 249 1.24 -1.14 -21.22
C SER A 249 0.16 -2.21 -20.99
N ASP A 250 0.40 -3.15 -20.08
CA ASP A 250 -0.55 -4.22 -19.77
C ASP A 250 -1.66 -3.71 -18.84
N VAL A 251 -2.81 -3.41 -19.43
CA VAL A 251 -4.00 -2.95 -18.72
C VAL A 251 -4.57 -4.01 -17.78
N HIS A 252 -4.39 -5.30 -18.06
CA HIS A 252 -4.84 -6.38 -17.19
C HIS A 252 -4.03 -6.41 -15.90
N GLN A 253 -2.71 -6.22 -16.01
CA GLN A 253 -1.84 -6.09 -14.84
C GLN A 253 -2.20 -4.85 -14.01
N GLN A 254 -2.44 -3.71 -14.66
CA GLN A 254 -2.89 -2.50 -13.95
C GLN A 254 -4.23 -2.72 -13.26
N SER A 255 -5.20 -3.34 -13.95
CA SER A 255 -6.52 -3.65 -13.39
C SER A 255 -6.42 -4.54 -12.15
N ALA A 256 -5.55 -5.56 -12.16
CA ALA A 256 -5.31 -6.42 -11.01
C ALA A 256 -4.71 -5.63 -9.83
N LEU A 257 -3.69 -4.80 -10.06
CA LEU A 257 -3.08 -3.96 -9.02
C LEU A 257 -4.07 -2.96 -8.40
N TRP A 258 -4.89 -2.31 -9.20
CA TRP A 258 -5.94 -1.42 -8.71
C TRP A 258 -7.00 -2.15 -7.88
N GLY A 259 -7.36 -3.37 -8.29
CA GLY A 259 -8.24 -4.25 -7.52
C GLY A 259 -7.65 -4.60 -6.15
N GLU A 260 -6.37 -4.98 -6.11
CA GLU A 260 -5.64 -5.28 -4.87
C GLU A 260 -5.54 -4.04 -3.96
N LEU A 261 -5.28 -2.84 -4.51
CA LEU A 261 -5.28 -1.61 -3.74
C LEU A 261 -6.64 -1.36 -3.06
N ARG A 262 -7.71 -1.50 -3.81
CA ARG A 262 -9.07 -1.35 -3.28
C ARG A 262 -9.40 -2.38 -2.19
N HIS A 263 -8.95 -3.64 -2.36
CA HIS A 263 -9.09 -4.67 -1.32
C HIS A 263 -8.32 -4.29 -0.04
N CYS A 264 -7.11 -3.74 -0.14
CA CYS A 264 -6.35 -3.26 1.03
C CYS A 264 -7.10 -2.15 1.77
N VAL A 265 -7.62 -1.15 1.03
CA VAL A 265 -8.39 -0.04 1.61
C VAL A 265 -9.64 -0.56 2.34
N ARG A 266 -10.38 -1.48 1.71
CA ARG A 266 -11.58 -2.11 2.30
C ARG A 266 -11.25 -2.97 3.51
N LEU A 267 -10.15 -3.73 3.49
CA LEU A 267 -9.68 -4.51 4.63
C LEU A 267 -9.38 -3.60 5.84
N LEU A 268 -8.67 -2.49 5.61
CA LEU A 268 -8.34 -1.52 6.66
C LEU A 268 -9.60 -0.87 7.24
N ARG A 269 -10.54 -0.44 6.40
CA ARG A 269 -11.84 0.11 6.83
C ARG A 269 -12.62 -0.91 7.66
N LEU A 270 -12.69 -2.15 7.18
CA LEU A 270 -13.38 -3.25 7.86
C LEU A 270 -12.74 -3.52 9.22
N THR A 271 -11.41 -3.58 9.29
CA THR A 271 -10.65 -3.76 10.53
C THR A 271 -11.00 -2.66 11.55
N LEU A 272 -10.95 -1.38 11.15
CA LEU A 272 -11.30 -0.28 12.05
C LEU A 272 -12.75 -0.39 12.54
N ASN A 273 -13.68 -0.75 11.67
CA ASN A 273 -15.08 -0.95 12.04
C ASN A 273 -15.25 -2.08 13.06
N GLN A 274 -14.60 -3.23 12.83
CA GLN A 274 -14.67 -4.42 13.70
C GLN A 274 -14.08 -4.16 15.09
N PHE A 275 -13.01 -3.36 15.16
CA PHE A 275 -12.40 -2.95 16.42
C PHE A 275 -13.05 -1.70 17.05
N GLY A 276 -14.12 -1.16 16.44
CA GLY A 276 -14.80 0.05 16.89
C GLY A 276 -13.93 1.31 16.83
N LEU A 277 -12.97 1.35 15.91
CA LEU A 277 -12.01 2.45 15.71
C LEU A 277 -12.36 3.34 14.50
N LEU A 278 -13.34 2.93 13.70
CA LEU A 278 -13.84 3.75 12.60
C LEU A 278 -14.65 4.90 13.19
N ASP A 279 -14.15 6.12 13.07
CA ASP A 279 -14.69 7.32 13.70
C ASP A 279 -15.09 8.40 12.68
N GLN A 280 -15.54 9.56 13.17
CA GLN A 280 -15.92 10.71 12.34
C GLN A 280 -14.74 11.35 11.60
N ARG A 281 -13.50 11.09 12.03
CA ARG A 281 -12.27 11.56 11.35
C ARG A 281 -11.90 10.65 10.18
N THR A 282 -11.92 9.35 10.38
CA THR A 282 -11.42 8.36 9.41
C THR A 282 -12.48 7.92 8.39
N SER A 283 -13.76 7.82 8.79
CA SER A 283 -14.82 7.38 7.88
C SER A 283 -14.95 8.24 6.61
N PRO A 284 -14.97 9.59 6.68
CA PRO A 284 -15.05 10.42 5.48
C PRO A 284 -13.83 10.28 4.56
N LEU A 285 -12.64 10.04 5.12
CA LEU A 285 -11.43 9.83 4.33
C LEU A 285 -11.49 8.51 3.53
N PHE A 286 -12.04 7.45 4.13
CA PHE A 286 -12.32 6.21 3.40
C PHE A 286 -13.38 6.41 2.31
N ASP A 287 -14.46 7.13 2.59
CA ASP A 287 -15.51 7.43 1.61
C ASP A 287 -14.94 8.19 0.41
N HIS A 288 -14.08 9.17 0.68
CA HIS A 288 -13.38 9.95 -0.35
C HIS A 288 -12.49 9.05 -1.23
N LEU A 289 -11.70 8.18 -0.62
CA LEU A 289 -10.82 7.26 -1.37
C LEU A 289 -11.61 6.20 -2.14
N GLU A 290 -12.69 5.64 -1.59
CA GLU A 290 -13.58 4.72 -2.33
C GLU A 290 -14.21 5.40 -3.54
N GLN A 291 -14.56 6.68 -3.44
CA GLN A 291 -15.05 7.46 -4.57
C GLN A 291 -13.96 7.67 -5.64
N ALA A 292 -12.74 7.98 -5.23
CA ALA A 292 -11.61 8.10 -6.15
C ALA A 292 -11.28 6.78 -6.86
N LEU A 293 -11.52 5.63 -6.20
CA LEU A 293 -11.34 4.29 -6.74
C LEU A 293 -12.57 3.75 -7.49
N ALA A 294 -13.62 4.55 -7.72
CA ALA A 294 -14.85 4.10 -8.38
C ALA A 294 -14.64 3.56 -9.81
N PHE A 295 -13.57 4.01 -10.49
CA PHE A 295 -13.20 3.52 -11.83
C PHE A 295 -12.71 2.08 -11.84
N VAL A 296 -12.30 1.51 -10.71
CA VAL A 296 -11.68 0.17 -10.62
C VAL A 296 -12.66 -0.93 -11.04
N SER A 297 -13.92 -0.88 -10.59
CA SER A 297 -14.92 -1.89 -10.96
C SER A 297 -15.25 -1.88 -12.46
N PRO A 298 -15.50 -0.74 -13.11
CA PRO A 298 -15.63 -0.68 -14.57
C PRO A 298 -14.40 -1.19 -15.31
N LEU A 299 -13.19 -0.82 -14.85
CA LEU A 299 -11.94 -1.29 -15.45
C LEU A 299 -11.83 -2.82 -15.36
N GLN A 300 -12.03 -3.40 -14.18
CA GLN A 300 -12.01 -4.85 -13.98
C GLN A 300 -13.06 -5.55 -14.84
N SER A 301 -14.25 -4.99 -14.97
CA SER A 301 -15.33 -5.53 -15.81
C SER A 301 -14.94 -5.55 -17.30
N CYS A 302 -14.35 -4.49 -17.82
CA CYS A 302 -13.86 -4.46 -19.20
C CYS A 302 -12.72 -5.45 -19.43
N CYS A 303 -11.75 -5.49 -18.51
CA CYS A 303 -10.63 -6.44 -18.56
C CYS A 303 -11.11 -7.89 -18.48
N LEU A 304 -12.14 -8.20 -17.68
CA LEU A 304 -12.74 -9.53 -17.60
C LEU A 304 -13.28 -9.99 -18.97
N LEU A 305 -13.91 -9.10 -19.73
CA LEU A 305 -14.43 -9.41 -21.07
C LEU A 305 -13.33 -9.57 -22.12
N LEU A 306 -12.22 -8.86 -21.97
CA LEU A 306 -11.09 -8.87 -22.90
C LEU A 306 -10.01 -9.92 -22.58
N GLN A 307 -10.12 -10.63 -21.45
CA GLN A 307 -9.13 -11.65 -21.07
C GLN A 307 -9.08 -12.82 -22.06
N ASP A 308 -7.93 -13.49 -22.16
CA ASP A 308 -7.73 -14.67 -23.02
C ASP A 308 -8.19 -14.44 -24.48
N ASP A 309 -7.70 -13.37 -25.11
CA ASP A 309 -8.11 -12.95 -26.45
C ASP A 309 -9.64 -12.75 -26.60
N ALA A 310 -10.23 -12.17 -25.57
CA ALA A 310 -11.68 -11.96 -25.46
C ALA A 310 -12.49 -13.27 -25.61
N LYS A 311 -12.03 -14.34 -24.97
CA LYS A 311 -12.72 -15.62 -24.90
C LYS A 311 -14.12 -15.51 -24.26
N PRO A 312 -14.36 -14.67 -23.23
CA PRO A 312 -15.72 -14.44 -22.70
C PRO A 312 -16.71 -13.95 -23.76
N LEU A 313 -16.24 -13.27 -24.82
CA LEU A 313 -17.02 -12.79 -25.96
C LEU A 313 -17.11 -13.82 -27.11
N ALA A 314 -16.91 -15.11 -26.84
CA ALA A 314 -17.05 -16.13 -27.87
C ALA A 314 -18.45 -16.14 -28.49
N ASN A 315 -18.51 -16.28 -29.82
CA ASN A 315 -19.75 -16.31 -30.62
C ASN A 315 -20.59 -15.02 -30.57
N ILE A 316 -19.99 -13.90 -30.15
CA ILE A 316 -20.65 -12.58 -30.25
C ILE A 316 -20.54 -12.05 -31.69
N ASN A 317 -21.60 -11.43 -32.17
CA ASN A 317 -21.56 -10.72 -33.46
C ASN A 317 -20.63 -9.50 -33.35
N ASN A 318 -19.94 -9.17 -34.45
CA ASN A 318 -19.07 -7.99 -34.53
C ASN A 318 -17.99 -7.94 -33.43
N LYS A 319 -17.41 -9.10 -33.04
CA LYS A 319 -16.44 -9.24 -31.92
C LYS A 319 -15.36 -8.15 -31.96
N THR A 320 -14.76 -7.89 -33.11
CA THR A 320 -13.70 -6.87 -33.26
C THR A 320 -14.19 -5.48 -32.86
N LEU A 321 -15.39 -5.09 -33.29
CA LEU A 321 -15.97 -3.80 -32.95
C LEU A 321 -16.31 -3.72 -31.45
N VAL A 322 -16.83 -4.80 -30.89
CA VAL A 322 -17.12 -4.89 -29.44
C VAL A 322 -15.85 -4.72 -28.63
N CYS A 323 -14.76 -5.43 -28.97
CA CYS A 323 -13.47 -5.27 -28.31
C CYS A 323 -12.95 -3.83 -28.42
N GLN A 324 -13.02 -3.23 -29.59
CA GLN A 324 -12.61 -1.84 -29.82
C GLN A 324 -13.40 -0.85 -28.92
N GLN A 325 -14.71 -1.05 -28.76
CA GLN A 325 -15.50 -0.18 -27.87
C GLN A 325 -15.15 -0.37 -26.39
N LEU A 326 -14.84 -1.58 -25.96
CA LEU A 326 -14.35 -1.85 -24.60
C LEU A 326 -12.99 -1.19 -24.37
N GLU A 327 -12.05 -1.31 -25.31
CA GLU A 327 -10.74 -0.64 -25.26
C GLU A 327 -10.87 0.89 -25.23
N ASN A 328 -11.76 1.46 -26.06
CA ASN A 328 -12.06 2.88 -26.04
C ASN A 328 -12.63 3.30 -24.66
N HIS A 329 -13.52 2.51 -24.10
CA HIS A 329 -14.10 2.78 -22.78
C HIS A 329 -13.04 2.76 -21.68
N ILE A 330 -12.09 1.81 -21.71
CA ILE A 330 -10.93 1.79 -20.81
C ILE A 330 -10.05 3.05 -21.00
N SER A 331 -9.79 3.45 -22.23
CA SER A 331 -8.99 4.64 -22.54
C SER A 331 -9.59 5.92 -21.94
N LEU A 332 -10.92 6.04 -21.92
CA LEU A 332 -11.63 7.17 -21.29
C LEU A 332 -11.46 7.21 -19.77
N MET A 333 -11.14 6.09 -19.11
CA MET A 333 -10.89 6.06 -17.67
C MET A 333 -9.54 6.67 -17.28
N SER A 334 -8.66 6.94 -18.27
CA SER A 334 -7.33 7.55 -18.05
C SER A 334 -6.52 6.86 -16.94
N VAL A 335 -6.51 5.52 -16.95
CA VAL A 335 -5.98 4.68 -15.86
C VAL A 335 -4.55 5.07 -15.47
N SER A 336 -3.71 5.44 -16.45
CA SER A 336 -2.32 5.84 -16.22
C SER A 336 -2.14 7.13 -15.41
N THR A 337 -3.16 7.99 -15.35
CA THR A 337 -3.11 9.27 -14.60
C THR A 337 -3.85 9.21 -13.26
N GLN A 338 -4.61 8.14 -13.00
CA GLN A 338 -5.43 8.02 -11.78
C GLN A 338 -4.58 8.10 -10.51
N LEU A 339 -3.44 7.44 -10.47
CA LEU A 339 -2.58 7.44 -9.30
C LEU A 339 -2.07 8.85 -8.97
N ALA A 340 -1.60 9.58 -9.99
CA ALA A 340 -1.15 10.96 -9.82
C ALA A 340 -2.28 11.87 -9.36
N SER A 341 -3.50 11.67 -9.87
CA SER A 341 -4.69 12.42 -9.46
C SER A 341 -5.06 12.17 -7.99
N ILE A 342 -5.01 10.91 -7.55
CA ILE A 342 -5.27 10.53 -6.15
C ILE A 342 -4.24 11.14 -5.22
N TRP A 343 -2.95 11.13 -5.59
CA TRP A 343 -1.87 11.72 -4.79
C TRP A 343 -1.89 13.24 -4.68
N GLN A 344 -2.70 13.93 -5.50
CA GLN A 344 -2.91 15.37 -5.38
C GLN A 344 -3.98 15.74 -4.34
N GLN A 345 -4.62 14.75 -3.74
CA GLN A 345 -5.69 14.94 -2.77
C GLN A 345 -5.13 14.87 -1.34
N PRO A 346 -5.26 15.91 -0.51
CA PRO A 346 -4.78 15.88 0.87
C PRO A 346 -5.36 14.73 1.69
N GLU A 347 -6.61 14.37 1.43
CA GLU A 347 -7.34 13.29 2.10
C GLU A 347 -6.64 11.94 1.99
N TYR A 348 -5.91 11.71 0.90
CA TYR A 348 -5.15 10.48 0.69
C TYR A 348 -4.04 10.30 1.74
N GLY A 349 -3.20 11.31 1.90
CA GLY A 349 -2.12 11.31 2.91
C GLY A 349 -2.68 11.35 4.33
N GLN A 350 -3.75 12.11 4.57
CA GLN A 350 -4.43 12.16 5.86
C GLN A 350 -4.92 10.78 6.30
N LEU A 351 -5.52 9.99 5.37
CA LEU A 351 -5.94 8.62 5.68
C LEU A 351 -4.75 7.73 6.03
N GLN A 352 -3.69 7.77 5.24
CA GLN A 352 -2.48 6.98 5.51
C GLN A 352 -1.89 7.32 6.89
N LEU A 353 -1.77 8.61 7.25
CA LEU A 353 -1.28 9.02 8.57
C LEU A 353 -2.21 8.60 9.71
N ALA A 354 -3.51 8.71 9.53
CA ALA A 354 -4.47 8.27 10.55
C ALA A 354 -4.35 6.76 10.84
N LEU A 355 -4.09 5.96 9.80
CA LEU A 355 -3.85 4.52 9.96
C LEU A 355 -2.52 4.22 10.66
N VAL A 356 -1.46 4.99 10.36
CA VAL A 356 -0.16 4.88 11.05
C VAL A 356 -0.30 5.25 12.53
N ASP A 357 -1.00 6.33 12.84
CA ASP A 357 -1.29 6.76 14.23
C ASP A 357 -1.99 5.65 15.03
N LEU A 358 -3.00 5.02 14.42
CA LEU A 358 -3.70 3.88 15.02
C LEU A 358 -2.81 2.65 15.19
N LEU A 359 -1.95 2.36 14.22
CA LEU A 359 -0.99 1.26 14.29
C LEU A 359 0.00 1.44 15.43
N LEU A 360 0.61 2.62 15.56
CA LEU A 360 1.54 2.95 16.66
C LEU A 360 0.84 2.91 18.03
N THR A 361 -0.39 3.40 18.08
CA THR A 361 -1.22 3.36 19.30
C THR A 361 -1.50 1.91 19.70
N ALA A 362 -1.81 1.03 18.75
CA ALA A 362 -2.01 -0.40 19.00
C ALA A 362 -0.73 -1.07 19.50
N GLU A 363 0.42 -0.77 18.90
CA GLU A 363 1.72 -1.33 19.31
C GLU A 363 2.15 -0.87 20.71
N SER A 364 1.94 0.40 21.04
CA SER A 364 2.30 0.95 22.35
C SER A 364 1.42 0.46 23.52
N GLY A 365 0.35 -0.28 23.22
CA GLY A 365 -0.60 -0.74 24.22
C GLY A 365 -1.46 0.38 24.84
N LYS A 366 -1.42 1.59 24.32
CA LYS A 366 -2.17 2.75 24.85
C LYS A 366 -3.70 2.62 24.70
N ASN A 367 -4.19 1.68 23.88
CA ASN A 367 -5.63 1.37 23.72
C ASN A 367 -6.23 0.48 24.84
N GLN A 368 -5.64 0.45 26.01
CA GLN A 368 -5.99 -0.48 27.10
C GLN A 368 -7.40 -0.34 27.69
N GLY A 369 -8.19 0.66 27.30
CA GLY A 369 -9.56 0.83 27.78
C GLY A 369 -10.62 0.00 27.05
N ARG A 370 -10.30 -0.65 25.93
CA ARG A 370 -11.25 -1.45 25.16
C ARG A 370 -11.07 -2.94 25.45
N HIS A 371 -12.13 -3.57 25.91
CA HIS A 371 -12.15 -5.01 26.13
C HIS A 371 -12.68 -5.72 24.89
N TYR A 372 -11.87 -6.59 24.32
CA TYR A 372 -12.25 -7.47 23.23
C TYR A 372 -12.39 -8.90 23.75
N PRO A 373 -13.30 -9.71 23.18
CA PRO A 373 -13.32 -11.16 23.42
C PRO A 373 -11.98 -11.79 23.02
N GLU A 374 -11.72 -13.01 23.46
CA GLU A 374 -10.61 -13.81 22.92
C GLU A 374 -10.72 -13.93 21.40
N LEU A 375 -9.59 -14.01 20.71
CA LEU A 375 -9.50 -13.98 19.26
C LEU A 375 -10.45 -14.99 18.58
N GLY A 376 -10.50 -16.23 19.09
CA GLY A 376 -11.37 -17.26 18.53
C GLY A 376 -12.86 -16.88 18.61
N LEU A 377 -13.31 -16.36 19.75
CA LEU A 377 -14.68 -15.91 19.92
C LEU A 377 -14.97 -14.67 19.06
N PHE A 378 -14.03 -13.72 19.00
CA PHE A 378 -14.14 -12.52 18.17
C PHE A 378 -14.28 -12.88 16.68
N ALA A 379 -13.41 -13.73 16.16
CA ALA A 379 -13.45 -14.19 14.78
C ALA A 379 -14.76 -14.94 14.47
N ASN A 380 -15.21 -15.85 15.35
CA ASN A 380 -16.49 -16.55 15.20
C ASN A 380 -17.69 -15.60 15.15
N GLN A 381 -17.69 -14.57 15.99
CA GLN A 381 -18.75 -13.55 15.99
C GLN A 381 -18.81 -12.77 14.68
N LEU A 382 -17.65 -12.39 14.13
CA LEU A 382 -17.54 -11.69 12.85
C LEU A 382 -17.97 -12.55 11.67
N GLN A 383 -17.50 -13.81 11.60
CA GLN A 383 -17.92 -14.77 10.60
C GLN A 383 -19.44 -15.00 10.64
N GLN A 384 -20.00 -15.18 11.85
CA GLN A 384 -21.43 -15.39 12.03
C GLN A 384 -22.26 -14.15 11.66
N ALA A 385 -21.77 -12.93 11.98
CA ALA A 385 -22.45 -11.70 11.62
C ALA A 385 -22.48 -11.49 10.10
N SER A 386 -21.36 -11.72 9.45
CA SER A 386 -21.21 -11.66 7.98
C SER A 386 -22.11 -12.70 7.31
N TRP A 387 -22.12 -13.94 7.79
CA TRP A 387 -22.99 -15.01 7.31
C TRP A 387 -24.49 -14.68 7.45
N LYS A 388 -24.91 -14.14 8.57
CA LYS A 388 -26.31 -13.70 8.78
C LYS A 388 -26.69 -12.59 7.81
N ARG A 389 -25.79 -11.66 7.52
CA ARG A 389 -26.01 -10.59 6.54
C ARG A 389 -26.21 -11.15 5.13
N ILE A 390 -25.37 -12.09 4.70
CA ILE A 390 -25.51 -12.78 3.41
C ILE A 390 -26.85 -13.53 3.35
N GLY A 391 -27.18 -14.34 4.38
CA GLY A 391 -28.43 -15.10 4.41
C GLY A 391 -29.69 -14.21 4.37
N LYS A 392 -29.60 -13.00 4.93
CA LYS A 392 -30.70 -12.01 4.86
C LYS A 392 -30.81 -11.40 3.46
N SER A 393 -29.68 -11.13 2.80
CA SER A 393 -29.64 -10.54 1.47
C SER A 393 -29.90 -11.54 0.35
N MET A 394 -29.64 -12.85 0.59
CA MET A 394 -29.84 -13.96 -0.34
C MET A 394 -30.70 -15.07 0.28
N PRO A 395 -31.98 -14.87 0.56
CA PRO A 395 -32.83 -15.92 1.14
C PRO A 395 -32.89 -17.17 0.25
N ILE A 396 -32.79 -18.36 0.83
CA ILE A 396 -32.75 -19.62 0.08
C ILE A 396 -34.04 -19.86 -0.76
N THR A 397 -35.16 -19.31 -0.32
CA THR A 397 -36.46 -19.46 -0.96
C THR A 397 -36.75 -18.43 -2.07
N ALA A 398 -35.93 -17.37 -2.18
CA ALA A 398 -36.11 -16.34 -3.21
C ALA A 398 -35.46 -16.79 -4.52
N GLU A 399 -36.10 -16.42 -5.64
CA GLU A 399 -35.45 -16.39 -6.96
C GLU A 399 -34.79 -15.01 -7.10
N MET A 400 -33.51 -15.00 -7.44
CA MET A 400 -32.73 -13.77 -7.55
C MET A 400 -32.49 -13.40 -9.01
N ASN A 401 -32.70 -12.13 -9.32
CA ASN A 401 -32.38 -11.54 -10.62
C ASN A 401 -31.01 -10.81 -10.59
N SER A 402 -30.61 -10.26 -11.72
CA SER A 402 -29.34 -9.52 -11.88
C SER A 402 -29.20 -8.34 -10.91
N ILE A 403 -30.28 -7.63 -10.64
CA ILE A 403 -30.28 -6.46 -9.72
C ILE A 403 -30.10 -6.92 -8.27
N ASP A 404 -30.79 -8.01 -7.88
CA ASP A 404 -30.67 -8.60 -6.54
C ASP A 404 -29.23 -9.00 -6.25
N TYR A 405 -28.56 -9.68 -7.20
CA TYR A 405 -27.15 -10.06 -7.06
C TYR A 405 -26.21 -8.84 -6.96
N GLN A 406 -26.49 -7.76 -7.70
CA GLN A 406 -25.69 -6.52 -7.57
C GLN A 406 -25.83 -5.88 -6.18
N HIS A 407 -27.01 -5.95 -5.55
CA HIS A 407 -27.23 -5.43 -4.19
C HIS A 407 -26.52 -6.24 -3.12
N VAL A 408 -26.15 -7.48 -3.41
CA VAL A 408 -25.42 -8.36 -2.48
C VAL A 408 -23.90 -8.18 -2.57
N ALA A 409 -23.42 -7.59 -3.65
CA ALA A 409 -21.98 -7.51 -3.94
C ALA A 409 -21.14 -7.04 -2.73
N ASP A 410 -21.52 -5.93 -2.09
CA ASP A 410 -20.77 -5.38 -0.95
C ASP A 410 -20.80 -6.30 0.28
N ALA A 411 -21.94 -6.96 0.53
CA ALA A 411 -22.04 -7.91 1.65
C ALA A 411 -21.18 -9.16 1.41
N LEU A 412 -21.08 -9.60 0.17
CA LEU A 412 -20.25 -10.73 -0.23
C LEU A 412 -18.77 -10.37 -0.16
N ASP A 413 -18.37 -9.21 -0.68
CA ASP A 413 -17.01 -8.70 -0.58
C ASP A 413 -16.55 -8.59 0.88
N GLU A 414 -17.41 -8.02 1.75
CA GLU A 414 -17.13 -7.94 3.19
C GLU A 414 -16.93 -9.32 3.81
N SER A 415 -17.76 -10.31 3.45
CA SER A 415 -17.61 -11.67 3.93
C SER A 415 -16.33 -12.34 3.47
N ILE A 416 -15.93 -12.10 2.22
CA ILE A 416 -14.65 -12.59 1.69
C ILE A 416 -13.48 -11.96 2.45
N LEU A 417 -13.54 -10.65 2.76
CA LEU A 417 -12.52 -9.96 3.54
C LEU A 417 -12.45 -10.45 5.00
N VAL A 418 -13.59 -10.73 5.65
CA VAL A 418 -13.62 -11.37 6.97
C VAL A 418 -12.95 -12.76 6.91
N GLY A 419 -13.24 -13.53 5.86
CA GLY A 419 -12.60 -14.83 5.60
C GLY A 419 -11.10 -14.68 5.38
N PHE A 420 -10.65 -13.67 4.66
CA PHE A 420 -9.23 -13.36 4.43
C PHE A 420 -8.53 -12.97 5.74
N ALA A 421 -9.13 -12.11 6.55
CA ALA A 421 -8.54 -11.63 7.80
C ALA A 421 -8.39 -12.71 8.87
N TYR A 422 -9.37 -13.62 9.00
CA TYR A 422 -9.42 -14.57 10.12
C TYR A 422 -9.40 -16.05 9.69
N GLY A 423 -9.38 -16.33 8.40
CA GLY A 423 -9.55 -17.67 7.87
C GLY A 423 -8.45 -18.65 8.25
N GLU A 424 -7.20 -18.20 8.42
CA GLU A 424 -6.07 -19.06 8.77
C GLU A 424 -6.27 -19.79 10.11
N MET A 425 -7.09 -19.24 11.00
CA MET A 425 -7.39 -19.85 12.30
C MET A 425 -8.18 -21.15 12.22
N TYR A 426 -8.77 -21.46 11.07
CA TYR A 426 -9.70 -22.58 10.89
C TYR A 426 -9.11 -23.67 10.01
N PRO A 427 -9.60 -24.95 10.14
CA PRO A 427 -9.10 -26.06 9.35
C PRO A 427 -9.27 -25.84 7.84
N ALA A 428 -8.17 -25.89 7.09
CA ALA A 428 -8.09 -25.55 5.67
C ALA A 428 -9.16 -26.25 4.82
N LYS A 429 -9.30 -27.58 4.94
CA LYS A 429 -10.25 -28.37 4.13
C LYS A 429 -11.70 -27.88 4.26
N LYS A 430 -12.15 -27.54 5.49
CA LYS A 430 -13.53 -27.07 5.73
C LYS A 430 -13.72 -25.65 5.22
N ARG A 431 -12.73 -24.80 5.48
CA ARG A 431 -12.71 -23.40 5.05
C ARG A 431 -12.77 -23.28 3.53
N GLU A 432 -11.92 -24.02 2.80
CA GLU A 432 -11.88 -23.99 1.34
C GLU A 432 -13.18 -24.51 0.72
N ALA A 433 -13.72 -25.61 1.25
CA ALA A 433 -15.01 -26.14 0.80
C ALA A 433 -16.16 -25.13 0.97
N PHE A 434 -16.12 -24.33 2.06
CA PHE A 434 -17.09 -23.25 2.29
C PHE A 434 -16.86 -22.07 1.33
N ARG A 435 -15.62 -21.67 1.13
CA ARG A 435 -15.23 -20.47 0.37
C ARG A 435 -15.51 -20.59 -1.13
N ALA A 436 -15.22 -21.73 -1.73
CA ALA A 436 -15.25 -21.91 -3.18
C ALA A 436 -16.57 -21.45 -3.86
N PRO A 437 -17.77 -21.88 -3.44
CA PRO A 437 -19.00 -21.47 -4.09
C PRO A 437 -19.32 -19.95 -3.91
N TRP A 438 -18.78 -19.31 -2.87
CA TRP A 438 -18.92 -17.87 -2.67
C TRP A 438 -18.01 -17.07 -3.60
N GLN A 439 -16.82 -17.59 -3.89
CA GLN A 439 -15.93 -17.03 -4.91
C GLN A 439 -16.53 -17.14 -6.31
N ASP A 440 -17.16 -18.26 -6.63
CA ASP A 440 -17.88 -18.44 -7.90
C ASP A 440 -19.02 -17.42 -8.02
N LEU A 441 -19.77 -17.17 -6.94
CA LEU A 441 -20.81 -16.14 -6.92
C LEU A 441 -20.26 -14.73 -7.10
N ALA A 442 -19.14 -14.38 -6.45
CA ALA A 442 -18.48 -13.10 -6.61
C ALA A 442 -18.02 -12.87 -8.06
N LEU A 443 -17.45 -13.91 -8.69
CA LEU A 443 -17.09 -13.88 -10.11
C LEU A 443 -18.33 -13.72 -11.00
N GLY A 444 -19.42 -14.41 -10.69
CA GLY A 444 -20.71 -14.26 -11.38
C GLY A 444 -21.24 -12.84 -11.29
N ILE A 445 -21.22 -12.20 -10.12
CA ILE A 445 -21.64 -10.83 -9.90
C ILE A 445 -20.75 -9.85 -10.71
N SER A 446 -19.44 -10.07 -10.71
CA SER A 446 -18.50 -9.29 -11.52
C SER A 446 -18.79 -9.41 -13.02
N THR A 447 -19.16 -10.63 -13.46
CA THR A 447 -19.55 -10.89 -14.86
C THR A 447 -20.88 -10.21 -15.24
N LEU A 448 -21.88 -10.21 -14.33
CA LEU A 448 -23.12 -9.45 -14.53
C LEU A 448 -22.83 -7.94 -14.66
N SER A 449 -21.93 -7.41 -13.87
CA SER A 449 -21.49 -6.02 -13.95
C SER A 449 -20.82 -5.72 -15.29
N ALA A 450 -20.01 -6.65 -15.80
CA ALA A 450 -19.39 -6.54 -17.11
C ALA A 450 -20.44 -6.57 -18.25
N TYR A 451 -21.44 -7.45 -18.17
CA TYR A 451 -22.55 -7.47 -19.15
C TYR A 451 -23.38 -6.16 -19.11
N LYS A 452 -23.58 -5.57 -17.94
CA LYS A 452 -24.24 -4.26 -17.82
C LYS A 452 -23.49 -3.16 -18.57
N ILE A 453 -22.16 -3.10 -18.44
CA ILE A 453 -21.31 -2.16 -19.19
C ILE A 453 -21.45 -2.44 -20.70
N LEU A 454 -21.35 -3.71 -21.10
CA LEU A 454 -21.46 -4.09 -22.50
C LEU A 454 -22.83 -3.75 -23.09
N ARG A 455 -23.91 -3.92 -22.32
CA ARG A 455 -25.27 -3.51 -22.72
C ARG A 455 -25.36 -1.98 -22.94
N HIS A 456 -24.74 -1.20 -22.04
CA HIS A 456 -24.69 0.27 -22.20
C HIS A 456 -23.91 0.66 -23.46
N LEU A 457 -22.77 0.06 -23.73
CA LEU A 457 -21.98 0.30 -24.94
C LEU A 457 -22.73 -0.15 -26.21
N SER A 458 -23.48 -1.28 -26.14
CA SER A 458 -24.30 -1.73 -27.25
C SER A 458 -25.37 -0.72 -27.61
N ALA A 459 -26.10 -0.18 -26.66
CA ALA A 459 -27.10 0.85 -26.88
C ALA A 459 -26.51 2.15 -27.45
N GLN A 460 -25.34 2.55 -26.94
CA GLN A 460 -24.66 3.79 -27.37
C GLN A 460 -24.07 3.67 -28.78
N HIS A 461 -23.51 2.52 -29.15
CA HIS A 461 -22.80 2.30 -30.41
C HIS A 461 -23.54 1.39 -31.41
N GLN A 462 -24.80 1.02 -31.13
CA GLN A 462 -25.64 0.16 -31.97
C GLN A 462 -24.96 -1.14 -32.40
N LEU A 463 -24.38 -1.86 -31.41
CA LEU A 463 -23.57 -3.07 -31.69
C LEU A 463 -24.42 -4.30 -32.08
N ASN A 464 -25.74 -4.25 -31.85
CA ASN A 464 -26.69 -5.33 -32.16
C ASN A 464 -26.36 -6.69 -31.52
N ILE A 465 -26.04 -6.70 -30.22
CA ILE A 465 -25.64 -7.86 -29.45
C ILE A 465 -26.63 -8.23 -28.35
N GLU A 466 -27.78 -7.64 -28.29
CA GLU A 466 -28.80 -7.78 -27.23
C GLU A 466 -29.20 -9.25 -27.03
N ALA A 467 -29.52 -9.95 -28.12
CA ALA A 467 -29.92 -11.35 -28.07
C ALA A 467 -28.80 -12.26 -27.50
N TRP A 468 -27.55 -11.95 -27.82
CA TRP A 468 -26.38 -12.66 -27.24
C TRP A 468 -26.27 -12.36 -25.76
N LEU A 469 -26.39 -11.08 -25.33
CA LEU A 469 -26.34 -10.65 -23.94
C LEU A 469 -27.44 -11.30 -23.10
N ASP A 470 -28.69 -11.29 -23.61
CA ASP A 470 -29.84 -11.91 -22.90
C ASP A 470 -29.63 -13.40 -22.68
N ASN A 471 -29.09 -14.11 -23.67
CA ASN A 471 -28.76 -15.52 -23.56
C ASN A 471 -27.65 -15.78 -22.52
N LYS A 472 -26.58 -14.98 -22.56
CA LYS A 472 -25.46 -15.06 -21.62
C LYS A 472 -25.87 -14.76 -20.19
N GLU A 473 -26.62 -13.68 -19.99
CA GLU A 473 -27.13 -13.28 -18.68
C GLU A 473 -28.06 -14.34 -18.09
N THR A 474 -28.98 -14.88 -18.88
CA THR A 474 -29.89 -15.96 -18.47
C THR A 474 -29.10 -17.21 -18.05
N SER A 475 -28.12 -17.63 -18.85
CA SER A 475 -27.28 -18.78 -18.57
C SER A 475 -26.44 -18.59 -17.31
N LEU A 476 -25.89 -17.37 -17.12
CA LEU A 476 -25.10 -17.02 -15.94
C LEU A 476 -25.96 -17.00 -14.67
N LEU A 477 -27.14 -16.38 -14.72
CA LEU A 477 -28.07 -16.36 -13.58
C LEU A 477 -28.52 -17.76 -13.17
N PHE A 478 -28.75 -18.65 -14.13
CA PHE A 478 -29.06 -20.07 -13.84
C PHE A 478 -27.91 -20.75 -13.09
N ALA A 479 -26.66 -20.55 -13.55
CA ALA A 479 -25.48 -21.11 -12.90
C ALA A 479 -25.27 -20.53 -11.49
N MET A 480 -25.40 -19.20 -11.35
CA MET A 480 -25.28 -18.50 -10.07
C MET A 480 -26.34 -18.97 -9.06
N GLU A 481 -27.58 -19.17 -9.50
CA GLU A 481 -28.66 -19.65 -8.64
C GLU A 481 -28.38 -21.08 -8.13
N HIS A 482 -27.78 -21.90 -8.98
CA HIS A 482 -27.33 -23.25 -8.56
C HIS A 482 -26.19 -23.18 -7.55
N SER A 483 -25.18 -22.36 -7.81
CA SER A 483 -24.05 -22.12 -6.89
C SER A 483 -24.54 -21.55 -5.55
N ARG A 484 -25.43 -20.56 -5.56
CA ARG A 484 -26.03 -19.96 -4.36
C ARG A 484 -26.75 -21.00 -3.49
N LYS A 485 -27.64 -21.78 -4.08
CA LYS A 485 -28.37 -22.83 -3.37
C LYS A 485 -27.45 -23.93 -2.81
N SER A 486 -26.34 -24.17 -3.49
CA SER A 486 -25.29 -25.07 -3.03
C SER A 486 -24.51 -24.46 -1.87
N ALA A 487 -24.05 -23.21 -2.02
CA ALA A 487 -23.29 -22.48 -1.01
C ALA A 487 -24.04 -22.37 0.33
N LEU A 488 -25.34 -22.07 0.28
CA LEU A 488 -26.18 -21.94 1.49
C LEU A 488 -26.38 -23.25 2.25
N LYS A 489 -26.08 -24.42 1.62
CA LYS A 489 -26.15 -25.74 2.26
C LYS A 489 -24.83 -26.22 2.85
N VAL A 490 -23.72 -25.57 2.51
CA VAL A 490 -22.40 -25.95 3.02
C VAL A 490 -22.37 -25.68 4.53
N PRO A 491 -21.92 -26.63 5.36
CA PRO A 491 -21.78 -26.40 6.79
C PRO A 491 -20.78 -25.28 7.07
N ILE A 492 -21.11 -24.41 8.03
CA ILE A 492 -20.19 -23.40 8.54
C ILE A 492 -18.95 -24.05 9.17
N TYR A 493 -17.81 -23.42 9.11
CA TYR A 493 -16.53 -23.99 9.57
C TYR A 493 -16.03 -23.38 10.88
N TRP A 494 -16.68 -22.30 11.35
CA TRP A 494 -16.39 -21.61 12.62
C TRP A 494 -17.30 -22.03 13.75
#